data_5c329f98b080ecbccc0e51c07839355f
#
_entry.id   5c329f98b080ecbccc0e51c07839355f
#
_cell.length_a   1.000
_cell.length_b   1.000
_cell.length_c   1.000
_cell.angle_alpha   90.00
_cell.angle_beta   90.00
_cell.angle_gamma   90.00
#
_symmetry.space_group_name_H-M   'P 1'
#
loop_
_entity.id
_entity.type
_entity.pdbx_description
1 polymer ?
#
loop_
_entity_poly.entity_id
_entity_poly.type
_entity_poly.pdbx_seq_one_letter_code
_entity_poly.pdbx_strand_id
1 'polypeptide(L)'
;MHIHILGICGTFMGGLAALAREKGHEVTGCDTGVYPPMSDQLRALGIELVQGYGADQLAIAPDIFVVGNVVSRALTADGSPRYPLMEAILDAGVPYTSGPQWLAEHVLQGRHVLAVAGTHGKTTTTAMLAWILEAAGMQPGFLVGGVPMNFDLSARLGSMAPGACFVIEADEYDTAFFDKRSKFVHYRPRTLVLNNLEFDHADIFDDLPAIERQFHHLLRTVPGKGPHGSGRVVVNGLEESLARVLHAGCWSEVRSFGAAMSDYTAQGEPERFQVLLRGEPVGQVSWPLTGNHNQLNALAAIAAAEHVGVSPAAAAQALGRFQNVRRRMEVRGRVALRGTTGSEASVTVYDDFAHHPTAIRTTLDGLRRKLGPQARILALFEPRSNTMKLGAVKAQLPWSLEQADLVFCHAGGLGWNAREALIPLGTKADVADSIEELLRQVMAAARPGDHIVCMSNGGFGGIHLKLLADLQTWREPTPNRATPS
;
A
#
# COMPACT_ATOMS: atom_id res chain seq x y z
N MET A 1 18.07 12.18 22.02
CA MET A 1 16.85 12.98 21.95
C MET A 1 15.66 12.07 22.26
N HIS A 2 14.76 12.53 23.12
CA HIS A 2 13.48 11.87 23.39
C HIS A 2 12.40 12.45 22.47
N ILE A 3 11.74 11.63 21.70
CA ILE A 3 10.61 12.02 20.85
C ILE A 3 9.32 11.35 21.31
N HIS A 4 8.22 12.10 21.35
CA HIS A 4 6.89 11.55 21.62
C HIS A 4 5.99 11.65 20.39
N ILE A 5 5.50 10.52 19.88
CA ILE A 5 4.82 10.41 18.59
C ILE A 5 3.31 10.29 18.78
N LEU A 6 2.55 11.26 18.27
CA LEU A 6 1.08 11.25 18.26
C LEU A 6 0.58 10.52 17.00
N GLY A 7 -0.24 9.48 17.18
CA GLY A 7 -0.71 8.60 16.11
C GLY A 7 0.30 7.51 15.74
N ILE A 8 1.07 7.03 16.72
CA ILE A 8 2.21 6.12 16.53
C ILE A 8 1.85 4.77 15.91
N CYS A 9 0.62 4.29 16.07
CA CYS A 9 0.17 2.99 15.54
C CYS A 9 -0.19 3.03 14.05
N GLY A 10 -0.18 4.19 13.40
CA GLY A 10 -0.28 4.30 11.95
C GLY A 10 0.96 3.72 11.24
N THR A 11 0.78 3.10 10.06
CA THR A 11 1.88 2.39 9.35
C THR A 11 3.11 3.27 9.13
N PHE A 12 2.92 4.51 8.65
CA PHE A 12 4.02 5.46 8.45
C PHE A 12 4.67 5.87 9.78
N MET A 13 3.85 6.23 10.79
CA MET A 13 4.36 6.71 12.08
C MET A 13 5.05 5.59 12.88
N GLY A 14 4.54 4.37 12.80
CA GLY A 14 5.19 3.18 13.40
C GLY A 14 6.54 2.87 12.76
N GLY A 15 6.63 2.97 11.42
CA GLY A 15 7.91 2.84 10.71
C GLY A 15 8.90 3.94 11.08
N LEU A 16 8.44 5.20 11.22
CA LEU A 16 9.24 6.32 11.70
C LEU A 16 9.75 6.07 13.12
N ALA A 17 8.89 5.55 14.01
CA ALA A 17 9.27 5.20 15.37
C ALA A 17 10.39 4.14 15.40
N ALA A 18 10.29 3.11 14.54
CA ALA A 18 11.33 2.09 14.39
C ALA A 18 12.67 2.71 13.93
N LEU A 19 12.65 3.58 12.90
CA LEU A 19 13.84 4.28 12.42
C LEU A 19 14.48 5.16 13.50
N ALA A 20 13.66 5.86 14.28
CA ALA A 20 14.12 6.69 15.37
C ALA A 20 14.80 5.87 16.48
N ARG A 21 14.22 4.72 16.84
CA ARG A 21 14.83 3.76 17.80
C ARG A 21 16.15 3.20 17.28
N GLU A 22 16.18 2.76 16.02
CA GLU A 22 17.41 2.23 15.39
C GLU A 22 18.52 3.29 15.34
N LYS A 23 18.15 4.57 15.19
CA LYS A 23 19.08 5.71 15.25
C LYS A 23 19.55 6.07 16.66
N GLY A 24 19.03 5.42 17.71
CA GLY A 24 19.43 5.63 19.10
C GLY A 24 18.63 6.73 19.83
N HIS A 25 17.46 7.13 19.29
CA HIS A 25 16.57 8.03 20.02
C HIS A 25 15.74 7.27 21.05
N GLU A 26 15.39 7.94 22.14
CA GLU A 26 14.31 7.51 23.02
C GLU A 26 12.99 7.82 22.34
N VAL A 27 12.08 6.84 22.30
CA VAL A 27 10.80 6.98 21.61
C VAL A 27 9.67 6.53 22.54
N THR A 28 8.69 7.40 22.70
CA THR A 28 7.40 7.11 23.29
C THR A 28 6.30 7.55 22.33
N GLY A 29 5.05 7.17 22.56
CA GLY A 29 3.97 7.67 21.71
C GLY A 29 2.59 7.23 22.13
N CYS A 30 1.60 7.85 21.52
CA CYS A 30 0.20 7.61 21.82
C CYS A 30 -0.66 7.38 20.57
N ASP A 31 -1.76 6.64 20.78
CA ASP A 31 -2.78 6.41 19.76
C ASP A 31 -4.11 6.02 20.42
N THR A 32 -5.24 6.19 19.71
CA THR A 32 -6.53 5.61 20.11
C THR A 32 -6.61 4.12 19.81
N GLY A 33 -5.85 3.64 18.83
CA GLY A 33 -5.82 2.27 18.34
C GLY A 33 -4.59 1.48 18.78
N VAL A 34 -4.30 1.39 20.08
CA VAL A 34 -3.15 0.62 20.62
C VAL A 34 -3.51 -0.87 20.72
N TYR A 35 -3.51 -1.58 19.58
CA TYR A 35 -3.81 -3.01 19.51
C TYR A 35 -2.90 -3.73 18.48
N PRO A 36 -2.74 -5.07 18.60
CA PRO A 36 -1.96 -5.86 17.66
C PRO A 36 -2.45 -5.72 16.19
N PRO A 37 -1.54 -5.86 15.20
CA PRO A 37 -0.13 -6.27 15.32
C PRO A 37 0.85 -5.11 15.59
N MET A 38 0.46 -3.85 15.31
CA MET A 38 1.38 -2.70 15.40
C MET A 38 1.86 -2.45 16.83
N SER A 39 0.96 -2.51 17.82
CA SER A 39 1.34 -2.33 19.23
C SER A 39 2.40 -3.33 19.70
N ASP A 40 2.31 -4.59 19.25
CA ASP A 40 3.28 -5.63 19.63
C ASP A 40 4.64 -5.39 18.99
N GLN A 41 4.65 -4.97 17.71
CA GLN A 41 5.89 -4.62 17.01
C GLN A 41 6.60 -3.44 17.68
N LEU A 42 5.87 -2.39 18.04
CA LEU A 42 6.44 -1.21 18.73
C LEU A 42 6.95 -1.55 20.13
N ARG A 43 6.20 -2.35 20.91
CA ARG A 43 6.64 -2.81 22.22
C ARG A 43 7.88 -3.70 22.15
N ALA A 44 8.00 -4.55 21.13
CA ALA A 44 9.20 -5.35 20.89
C ALA A 44 10.45 -4.50 20.63
N LEU A 45 10.29 -3.26 20.16
CA LEU A 45 11.35 -2.26 20.02
C LEU A 45 11.63 -1.48 21.31
N GLY A 46 10.97 -1.80 22.42
CA GLY A 46 11.08 -1.09 23.70
C GLY A 46 10.44 0.28 23.70
N ILE A 47 9.39 0.49 22.87
CA ILE A 47 8.65 1.74 22.79
C ILE A 47 7.48 1.70 23.75
N GLU A 48 7.39 2.69 24.64
CA GLU A 48 6.24 2.86 25.53
C GLU A 48 5.06 3.48 24.77
N LEU A 49 3.89 2.84 24.89
CA LEU A 49 2.65 3.23 24.20
C LEU A 49 1.60 3.65 25.20
N VAL A 50 1.06 4.86 24.99
CA VAL A 50 -0.04 5.42 25.79
C VAL A 50 -1.35 5.31 24.99
N GLN A 51 -2.42 4.87 25.67
CA GLN A 51 -3.77 4.81 25.08
C GLN A 51 -4.42 6.19 25.14
N GLY A 52 -4.85 6.70 23.97
CA GLY A 52 -5.53 8.00 23.85
C GLY A 52 -4.58 9.20 23.80
N TYR A 53 -5.15 10.39 23.79
CA TYR A 53 -4.43 11.67 23.60
C TYR A 53 -4.67 12.62 24.79
N GLY A 54 -4.51 12.12 26.02
CA GLY A 54 -4.71 12.90 27.24
C GLY A 54 -3.67 14.01 27.39
N ALA A 55 -4.08 15.20 27.89
CA ALA A 55 -3.20 16.35 28.12
C ALA A 55 -2.12 16.09 29.18
N ASP A 56 -2.34 15.13 30.09
CA ASP A 56 -1.39 14.66 31.10
C ASP A 56 -0.07 14.18 30.51
N GLN A 57 -0.07 13.70 29.26
CA GLN A 57 1.13 13.28 28.53
C GLN A 57 2.11 14.44 28.26
N LEU A 58 1.71 15.70 28.43
CA LEU A 58 2.64 16.83 28.38
C LEU A 58 3.75 16.69 29.43
N ALA A 59 3.43 16.05 30.59
CA ALA A 59 4.38 15.78 31.67
C ALA A 59 5.51 14.78 31.29
N ILE A 60 5.39 14.05 30.16
CA ILE A 60 6.48 13.23 29.60
C ILE A 60 7.69 14.09 29.24
N ALA A 61 7.46 15.37 28.92
CA ALA A 61 8.48 16.37 28.59
C ALA A 61 9.53 15.89 27.57
N PRO A 62 9.12 15.38 26.40
CA PRO A 62 10.08 15.00 25.36
C PRO A 62 10.78 16.22 24.79
N ASP A 63 11.93 16.02 24.12
CA ASP A 63 12.61 17.09 23.40
C ASP A 63 11.75 17.67 22.27
N ILE A 64 10.90 16.83 21.64
CA ILE A 64 9.97 17.23 20.58
C ILE A 64 8.78 16.28 20.47
N PHE A 65 7.60 16.84 20.20
CA PHE A 65 6.41 16.09 19.82
C PHE A 65 6.35 15.91 18.29
N VAL A 66 6.14 14.67 17.82
CA VAL A 66 6.02 14.35 16.39
C VAL A 66 4.58 14.01 16.06
N VAL A 67 3.91 14.86 15.29
CA VAL A 67 2.47 14.83 15.07
C VAL A 67 2.13 14.09 13.77
N GLY A 68 1.34 13.02 13.89
CA GLY A 68 0.77 12.29 12.76
C GLY A 68 -0.46 13.00 12.16
N ASN A 69 -0.79 12.71 10.90
CA ASN A 69 -1.89 13.37 10.18
C ASN A 69 -3.30 12.99 10.69
N VAL A 70 -3.42 11.97 11.53
CA VAL A 70 -4.68 11.63 12.20
C VAL A 70 -5.09 12.68 13.23
N VAL A 71 -4.11 13.42 13.78
CA VAL A 71 -4.33 14.45 14.79
C VAL A 71 -4.89 15.71 14.14
N SER A 72 -5.87 16.32 14.77
CA SER A 72 -6.52 17.54 14.31
C SER A 72 -7.00 18.41 15.49
N ARG A 73 -7.54 19.58 15.20
CA ARG A 73 -8.21 20.44 16.19
C ARG A 73 -9.74 20.26 16.18
N ALA A 74 -10.22 19.07 15.78
CA ALA A 74 -11.63 18.74 15.77
C ALA A 74 -12.18 18.67 17.20
N LEU A 75 -13.43 19.09 17.34
CA LEU A 75 -14.20 19.00 18.58
C LEU A 75 -15.06 17.71 18.58
N THR A 76 -15.32 17.20 19.75
CA THR A 76 -16.32 16.15 20.00
C THR A 76 -17.72 16.76 20.05
N ALA A 77 -18.77 15.95 20.13
CA ALA A 77 -20.15 16.41 20.12
C ALA A 77 -20.50 17.31 21.33
N ASP A 78 -19.78 17.17 22.44
CA ASP A 78 -19.93 18.00 23.65
C ASP A 78 -19.08 19.29 23.62
N GLY A 79 -18.36 19.55 22.50
CA GLY A 79 -17.55 20.74 22.33
C GLY A 79 -16.14 20.66 22.92
N SER A 80 -15.72 19.53 23.50
CA SER A 80 -14.37 19.33 23.99
C SER A 80 -13.39 18.97 22.87
N PRO A 81 -12.09 19.26 23.01
CA PRO A 81 -11.09 18.86 22.03
C PRO A 81 -11.01 17.32 21.88
N ARG A 82 -11.05 16.85 20.64
CA ARG A 82 -10.84 15.42 20.33
C ARG A 82 -9.43 14.94 20.67
N TYR A 83 -8.45 15.86 20.62
CA TYR A 83 -7.03 15.60 20.88
C TYR A 83 -6.51 16.56 21.96
N PRO A 84 -6.86 16.39 23.24
CA PRO A 84 -6.49 17.31 24.32
C PRO A 84 -4.99 17.54 24.46
N LEU A 85 -4.16 16.51 24.20
CA LEU A 85 -2.70 16.63 24.20
C LEU A 85 -2.22 17.67 23.17
N MET A 86 -2.84 17.72 21.96
CA MET A 86 -2.41 18.70 20.97
C MET A 86 -2.71 20.13 21.39
N GLU A 87 -3.86 20.37 22.01
CA GLU A 87 -4.18 21.70 22.57
C GLU A 87 -3.20 22.07 23.68
N ALA A 88 -2.85 21.14 24.58
CA ALA A 88 -1.87 21.37 25.64
C ALA A 88 -0.46 21.68 25.09
N ILE A 89 -0.04 21.01 23.99
CA ILE A 89 1.22 21.30 23.29
C ILE A 89 1.24 22.74 22.74
N LEU A 90 0.14 23.18 22.12
CA LEU A 90 -0.01 24.52 21.58
C LEU A 90 -0.01 25.58 22.69
N ASP A 91 -0.77 25.36 23.76
CA ASP A 91 -0.89 26.29 24.89
C ASP A 91 0.45 26.46 25.63
N ALA A 92 1.20 25.36 25.81
CA ALA A 92 2.50 25.40 26.48
C ALA A 92 3.63 25.93 25.58
N GLY A 93 3.42 26.05 24.26
CA GLY A 93 4.43 26.50 23.30
C GLY A 93 5.65 25.58 23.21
N VAL A 94 5.49 24.28 23.50
CA VAL A 94 6.59 23.31 23.42
C VAL A 94 6.87 22.87 21.97
N PRO A 95 8.10 22.42 21.66
CA PRO A 95 8.47 22.05 20.30
C PRO A 95 7.62 20.91 19.72
N TYR A 96 7.13 21.09 18.51
CA TYR A 96 6.46 20.04 17.74
C TYR A 96 6.79 20.13 16.26
N THR A 97 6.68 19.00 15.56
CA THR A 97 6.91 18.88 14.11
C THR A 97 6.00 17.78 13.53
N SER A 98 5.93 17.70 12.20
CA SER A 98 5.25 16.58 11.53
C SER A 98 6.17 15.38 11.36
N GLY A 99 5.58 14.17 11.23
CA GLY A 99 6.35 12.94 10.94
C GLY A 99 7.21 13.06 9.66
N PRO A 100 6.66 13.49 8.51
CA PRO A 100 7.43 13.66 7.28
C PRO A 100 8.57 14.69 7.38
N GLN A 101 8.38 15.80 8.10
CA GLN A 101 9.44 16.78 8.32
C GLN A 101 10.55 16.22 9.20
N TRP A 102 10.19 15.57 10.33
CA TRP A 102 11.16 14.94 11.22
C TRP A 102 12.00 13.90 10.46
N LEU A 103 11.34 13.05 9.65
CA LEU A 103 12.02 12.05 8.83
C LEU A 103 13.01 12.69 7.86
N ALA A 104 12.60 13.76 7.18
CA ALA A 104 13.44 14.48 6.22
C ALA A 104 14.71 15.02 6.87
N GLU A 105 14.58 15.66 8.05
CA GLU A 105 15.68 16.33 8.75
C GLU A 105 16.63 15.33 9.47
N HIS A 106 16.08 14.26 10.03
CA HIS A 106 16.84 13.36 10.88
C HIS A 106 17.26 12.05 10.21
N VAL A 107 16.59 11.62 9.15
CA VAL A 107 16.89 10.34 8.49
C VAL A 107 17.33 10.52 7.03
N LEU A 108 16.64 11.36 6.26
CA LEU A 108 16.87 11.47 4.81
C LEU A 108 17.99 12.44 4.44
N GLN A 109 18.31 13.39 5.31
CA GLN A 109 19.34 14.41 5.05
C GLN A 109 20.69 13.76 4.71
N GLY A 110 21.31 14.16 3.59
CA GLY A 110 22.63 13.68 3.14
C GLY A 110 22.59 12.30 2.46
N ARG A 111 21.43 11.70 2.26
CA ARG A 111 21.24 10.42 1.55
C ARG A 111 20.82 10.60 0.10
N HIS A 112 21.01 9.55 -0.71
CA HIS A 112 20.36 9.44 -2.01
C HIS A 112 18.95 8.85 -1.80
N VAL A 113 17.95 9.73 -1.71
CA VAL A 113 16.56 9.31 -1.54
C VAL A 113 15.98 8.88 -2.88
N LEU A 114 15.42 7.64 -2.91
CA LEU A 114 14.65 7.08 -4.01
C LEU A 114 13.18 6.99 -3.56
N ALA A 115 12.34 7.87 -4.08
CA ALA A 115 10.93 7.95 -3.70
C ALA A 115 10.03 7.31 -4.79
N VAL A 116 9.03 6.56 -4.36
CA VAL A 116 8.06 5.92 -5.25
C VAL A 116 6.68 6.50 -4.99
N ALA A 117 6.20 7.32 -5.92
CA ALA A 117 4.88 7.95 -5.90
C ALA A 117 3.93 7.34 -6.93
N GLY A 118 2.64 7.50 -6.71
CA GLY A 118 1.56 7.02 -7.57
C GLY A 118 0.34 6.61 -6.75
N THR A 119 -0.82 6.51 -7.38
CA THR A 119 -2.05 6.08 -6.70
C THR A 119 -1.96 4.60 -6.30
N HIS A 120 -1.46 3.75 -7.20
CA HIS A 120 -1.34 2.30 -6.98
C HIS A 120 0.08 1.78 -7.18
N GLY A 121 0.38 0.62 -6.58
CA GLY A 121 1.66 -0.07 -6.75
C GLY A 121 2.82 0.53 -5.97
N LYS A 122 2.66 1.65 -5.24
CA LYS A 122 3.69 2.29 -4.42
C LYS A 122 4.47 1.28 -3.56
N THR A 123 3.76 0.59 -2.68
CA THR A 123 4.33 -0.36 -1.71
C THR A 123 5.14 -1.47 -2.37
N THR A 124 4.57 -2.08 -3.43
CA THR A 124 5.21 -3.17 -4.15
C THR A 124 6.47 -2.69 -4.88
N THR A 125 6.39 -1.55 -5.58
CA THR A 125 7.55 -0.97 -6.30
C THR A 125 8.64 -0.54 -5.34
N THR A 126 8.29 0.08 -4.19
CA THR A 126 9.24 0.45 -3.13
C THR A 126 9.95 -0.79 -2.58
N ALA A 127 9.20 -1.86 -2.31
CA ALA A 127 9.76 -3.12 -1.84
C ALA A 127 10.67 -3.80 -2.88
N MET A 128 10.27 -3.82 -4.16
CA MET A 128 11.11 -4.31 -5.26
C MET A 128 12.41 -3.53 -5.37
N LEU A 129 12.35 -2.20 -5.31
CA LEU A 129 13.51 -1.33 -5.40
C LEU A 129 14.46 -1.53 -4.21
N ALA A 130 13.92 -1.58 -2.99
CA ALA A 130 14.72 -1.88 -1.79
C ALA A 130 15.41 -3.25 -1.91
N TRP A 131 14.69 -4.27 -2.40
CA TRP A 131 15.25 -5.60 -2.60
C TRP A 131 16.34 -5.64 -3.68
N ILE A 132 16.17 -4.94 -4.80
CA ILE A 132 17.20 -4.82 -5.85
C ILE A 132 18.49 -4.23 -5.27
N LEU A 133 18.40 -3.14 -4.50
CA LEU A 133 19.55 -2.49 -3.89
C LEU A 133 20.20 -3.37 -2.82
N GLU A 134 19.42 -4.11 -2.04
CA GLU A 134 19.93 -5.10 -1.07
C GLU A 134 20.69 -6.22 -1.77
N ALA A 135 20.11 -6.80 -2.82
CA ALA A 135 20.75 -7.86 -3.60
C ALA A 135 22.05 -7.39 -4.30
N ALA A 136 22.15 -6.08 -4.57
CA ALA A 136 23.37 -5.45 -5.08
C ALA A 136 24.42 -5.12 -3.98
N GLY A 137 24.15 -5.46 -2.70
CA GLY A 137 25.04 -5.22 -1.57
C GLY A 137 25.09 -3.78 -1.08
N MET A 138 24.12 -2.93 -1.48
CA MET A 138 24.12 -1.50 -1.13
C MET A 138 23.57 -1.21 0.27
N GLN A 139 22.98 -2.18 0.94
CA GLN A 139 22.39 -2.05 2.28
C GLN A 139 21.48 -0.80 2.42
N PRO A 140 20.43 -0.68 1.59
CA PRO A 140 19.60 0.51 1.60
C PRO A 140 18.84 0.69 2.91
N GLY A 141 18.64 1.93 3.33
CA GLY A 141 17.55 2.25 4.24
C GLY A 141 16.23 2.21 3.50
N PHE A 142 15.13 1.98 4.22
CA PHE A 142 13.81 2.05 3.59
C PHE A 142 12.68 2.33 4.60
N LEU A 143 11.58 2.89 4.07
CA LEU A 143 10.29 2.99 4.74
C LEU A 143 9.19 2.62 3.73
N VAL A 144 8.52 1.50 3.97
CA VAL A 144 7.51 0.89 3.09
C VAL A 144 6.18 0.82 3.83
N GLY A 145 5.08 1.10 3.14
CA GLY A 145 3.71 1.04 3.69
C GLY A 145 3.16 -0.37 3.96
N GLY A 146 4.00 -1.40 3.87
CA GLY A 146 3.71 -2.80 4.15
C GLY A 146 4.96 -3.53 4.61
N VAL A 147 4.88 -4.84 4.80
CA VAL A 147 6.01 -5.67 5.22
C VAL A 147 6.49 -6.52 4.04
N PRO A 148 7.61 -6.14 3.36
CA PRO A 148 8.21 -6.98 2.34
C PRO A 148 8.74 -8.29 2.95
N MET A 149 8.35 -9.43 2.38
CA MET A 149 8.69 -10.74 2.94
C MET A 149 10.19 -11.07 2.85
N ASN A 150 10.94 -10.41 1.96
CA ASN A 150 12.39 -10.52 1.89
C ASN A 150 13.12 -9.92 3.12
N PHE A 151 12.45 -9.04 3.87
CA PHE A 151 13.06 -8.31 5.00
C PHE A 151 12.37 -8.59 6.34
N ASP A 152 11.09 -8.98 6.32
CA ASP A 152 10.20 -9.07 7.49
C ASP A 152 10.08 -7.78 8.31
N LEU A 153 10.44 -6.63 7.72
CA LEU A 153 10.43 -5.30 8.30
C LEU A 153 9.77 -4.31 7.35
N SER A 154 9.05 -3.32 7.88
CA SER A 154 8.51 -2.20 7.08
C SER A 154 9.47 -1.01 7.01
N ALA A 155 10.46 -0.93 7.90
CA ALA A 155 11.42 0.17 7.98
C ALA A 155 12.78 -0.31 8.48
N ARG A 156 13.85 0.29 7.95
CA ARG A 156 15.25 0.05 8.34
C ARG A 156 16.11 1.26 8.00
N LEU A 157 17.05 1.66 8.85
CA LEU A 157 17.99 2.74 8.55
C LEU A 157 18.98 2.37 7.44
N GLY A 158 19.43 1.14 7.38
CA GLY A 158 20.45 0.68 6.44
C GLY A 158 21.79 1.39 6.63
N SER A 159 22.62 1.45 5.58
CA SER A 159 23.90 2.14 5.61
C SER A 159 23.72 3.62 5.93
N MET A 160 24.54 4.16 6.84
CA MET A 160 24.59 5.59 7.23
C MET A 160 25.73 6.34 6.54
N ALA A 161 26.43 5.73 5.60
CA ALA A 161 27.48 6.41 4.83
C ALA A 161 26.91 7.61 4.04
N PRO A 162 27.69 8.68 3.83
CA PRO A 162 27.27 9.80 3.01
C PRO A 162 26.83 9.36 1.61
N GLY A 163 25.65 9.77 1.16
CA GLY A 163 25.09 9.37 -0.12
C GLY A 163 24.47 7.96 -0.15
N ALA A 164 24.45 7.23 0.97
CA ALA A 164 23.80 5.93 1.03
C ALA A 164 22.31 6.01 0.60
N CYS A 165 21.84 4.97 -0.07
CA CYS A 165 20.48 4.91 -0.59
C CYS A 165 19.44 4.78 0.51
N PHE A 166 18.32 5.52 0.35
CA PHE A 166 17.13 5.36 1.16
C PHE A 166 15.90 5.29 0.25
N VAL A 167 15.17 4.18 0.29
CA VAL A 167 13.98 3.94 -0.53
C VAL A 167 12.74 4.25 0.29
N ILE A 168 11.85 5.10 -0.23
CA ILE A 168 10.67 5.52 0.52
C ILE A 168 9.41 5.47 -0.34
N GLU A 169 8.34 4.95 0.24
CA GLU A 169 7.00 5.07 -0.31
C GLU A 169 6.51 6.51 -0.17
N ALA A 170 6.23 7.16 -1.28
CA ALA A 170 5.88 8.57 -1.36
C ALA A 170 4.37 8.73 -1.54
N ASP A 171 3.69 8.84 -0.41
CA ASP A 171 2.24 8.98 -0.33
C ASP A 171 1.81 10.44 -0.54
N GLU A 172 0.78 10.64 -1.37
CA GLU A 172 0.22 11.94 -1.71
C GLU A 172 -0.66 12.57 -0.63
N TYR A 173 -0.97 11.83 0.43
CA TYR A 173 -1.78 12.31 1.54
C TYR A 173 -1.15 13.51 2.26
N ASP A 174 -1.95 14.37 2.88
CA ASP A 174 -1.46 15.55 3.59
C ASP A 174 -0.54 15.21 4.79
N THR A 175 0.32 16.15 5.15
CA THR A 175 1.39 15.95 6.14
C THR A 175 0.86 15.93 7.56
N ALA A 176 0.12 16.98 7.95
CA ALA A 176 -0.46 17.17 9.26
C ALA A 176 -1.59 18.21 9.20
N PHE A 177 -2.33 18.42 10.30
CA PHE A 177 -3.40 19.42 10.33
C PHE A 177 -2.88 20.87 10.11
N PHE A 178 -1.63 21.14 10.48
CA PHE A 178 -0.96 22.43 10.34
C PHE A 178 -0.09 22.53 9.06
N ASP A 179 0.09 21.44 8.32
CA ASP A 179 0.80 21.41 7.04
C ASP A 179 0.01 20.57 6.03
N LYS A 180 -0.67 21.26 5.10
CA LYS A 180 -1.56 20.64 4.10
C LYS A 180 -0.87 20.27 2.80
N ARG A 181 0.46 20.40 2.70
CA ARG A 181 1.24 19.84 1.61
C ARG A 181 1.26 18.32 1.72
N SER A 182 1.31 17.64 0.60
CA SER A 182 1.50 16.18 0.59
C SER A 182 2.82 15.78 1.25
N LYS A 183 2.81 14.67 1.98
CA LYS A 183 3.97 14.14 2.74
C LYS A 183 5.24 14.07 1.92
N PHE A 184 5.13 13.63 0.68
CA PHE A 184 6.25 13.39 -0.20
C PHE A 184 7.07 14.64 -0.55
N VAL A 185 6.52 15.86 -0.42
CA VAL A 185 7.24 17.12 -0.68
C VAL A 185 8.42 17.31 0.29
N HIS A 186 8.32 16.72 1.49
CA HIS A 186 9.40 16.75 2.49
C HIS A 186 10.60 15.87 2.12
N TYR A 187 10.42 14.82 1.28
CA TYR A 187 11.43 13.78 1.06
C TYR A 187 12.58 14.20 0.15
N ARG A 188 12.40 15.21 -0.72
CA ARG A 188 13.40 15.78 -1.63
C ARG A 188 14.22 14.69 -2.37
N PRO A 189 13.57 13.81 -3.13
CA PRO A 189 14.24 12.67 -3.74
C PRO A 189 15.23 13.09 -4.83
N ARG A 190 16.32 12.32 -4.97
CA ARG A 190 17.19 12.40 -6.15
C ARG A 190 16.72 11.47 -7.27
N THR A 191 16.06 10.36 -6.91
CA THR A 191 15.37 9.48 -7.85
C THR A 191 13.90 9.46 -7.48
N LEU A 192 13.04 9.84 -8.42
CA LEU A 192 11.59 9.87 -8.24
C LEU A 192 10.94 8.91 -9.23
N VAL A 193 10.19 7.94 -8.75
CA VAL A 193 9.29 7.11 -9.56
C VAL A 193 7.89 7.69 -9.53
N LEU A 194 7.30 7.91 -10.70
CA LEU A 194 5.91 8.29 -10.92
C LEU A 194 5.21 7.10 -11.61
N ASN A 195 4.51 6.28 -10.81
CA ASN A 195 4.02 4.97 -11.27
C ASN A 195 2.69 5.09 -12.03
N ASN A 196 1.72 5.75 -11.44
CA ASN A 196 0.41 6.05 -12.04
C ASN A 196 -0.25 7.20 -11.27
N LEU A 197 -1.30 7.79 -11.84
CA LEU A 197 -2.02 8.88 -11.19
C LEU A 197 -3.47 8.91 -11.62
N GLU A 198 -4.37 8.57 -10.71
CA GLU A 198 -5.81 8.68 -10.86
C GLU A 198 -6.45 9.34 -9.61
N PHE A 199 -7.75 9.63 -9.69
CA PHE A 199 -8.44 10.28 -8.58
C PHE A 199 -8.64 9.32 -7.40
N ASP A 200 -8.05 9.66 -6.27
CA ASP A 200 -8.25 9.01 -4.96
C ASP A 200 -8.21 10.08 -3.85
N HIS A 201 -8.36 9.65 -2.61
CA HIS A 201 -8.35 10.53 -1.42
C HIS A 201 -9.38 11.67 -1.51
N ALA A 202 -10.63 11.33 -1.88
CA ALA A 202 -11.76 12.26 -2.03
C ALA A 202 -12.11 13.03 -0.74
N ASP A 203 -11.51 12.69 0.39
CA ASP A 203 -11.62 13.39 1.67
C ASP A 203 -10.71 14.62 1.78
N ILE A 204 -9.68 14.72 0.92
CA ILE A 204 -8.71 15.83 0.94
C ILE A 204 -8.49 16.47 -0.44
N PHE A 205 -8.92 15.84 -1.52
CA PHE A 205 -8.81 16.35 -2.89
C PHE A 205 -10.17 16.41 -3.57
N ASP A 206 -10.47 17.53 -4.20
CA ASP A 206 -11.73 17.75 -4.92
C ASP A 206 -11.76 17.04 -6.28
N ASP A 207 -10.59 16.99 -6.95
CA ASP A 207 -10.46 16.49 -8.32
C ASP A 207 -9.03 15.97 -8.63
N LEU A 208 -8.87 15.32 -9.79
CA LEU A 208 -7.56 14.85 -10.26
C LEU A 208 -6.55 16.00 -10.47
N PRO A 209 -6.91 17.18 -11.04
CA PRO A 209 -6.01 18.33 -11.12
C PRO A 209 -5.44 18.79 -9.77
N ALA A 210 -6.20 18.65 -8.67
CA ALA A 210 -5.69 18.95 -7.34
C ALA A 210 -4.53 18.01 -6.95
N ILE A 211 -4.65 16.71 -7.28
CA ILE A 211 -3.60 15.72 -7.04
C ILE A 211 -2.40 15.98 -7.98
N GLU A 212 -2.64 16.26 -9.28
CA GLU A 212 -1.59 16.61 -10.24
C GLU A 212 -0.73 17.80 -9.76
N ARG A 213 -1.35 18.80 -9.12
CA ARG A 213 -0.61 19.92 -8.50
C ARG A 213 0.33 19.46 -7.39
N GLN A 214 -0.09 18.50 -6.56
CA GLN A 214 0.79 17.96 -5.50
C GLN A 214 1.95 17.17 -6.11
N PHE A 215 1.70 16.35 -7.13
CA PHE A 215 2.76 15.64 -7.85
C PHE A 215 3.75 16.61 -8.52
N HIS A 216 3.27 17.72 -9.07
CA HIS A 216 4.14 18.76 -9.60
C HIS A 216 4.96 19.47 -8.48
N HIS A 217 4.39 19.64 -7.27
CA HIS A 217 5.16 20.15 -6.12
C HIS A 217 6.27 19.17 -5.73
N LEU A 218 6.01 17.87 -5.73
CA LEU A 218 7.05 16.85 -5.52
C LEU A 218 8.12 16.92 -6.61
N LEU A 219 7.72 16.97 -7.88
CA LEU A 219 8.64 17.05 -9.03
C LEU A 219 9.62 18.22 -8.93
N ARG A 220 9.16 19.38 -8.44
CA ARG A 220 9.99 20.56 -8.18
C ARG A 220 11.08 20.36 -7.13
N THR A 221 10.97 19.34 -6.29
CA THR A 221 11.97 19.03 -5.25
C THR A 221 13.09 18.13 -5.76
N VAL A 222 12.94 17.53 -6.96
CA VAL A 222 13.96 16.69 -7.58
C VAL A 222 15.05 17.57 -8.18
N PRO A 223 16.34 17.32 -7.88
CA PRO A 223 17.43 18.15 -8.41
C PRO A 223 17.47 18.13 -9.95
N GLY A 224 17.79 19.26 -10.55
CA GLY A 224 18.14 19.36 -11.96
C GLY A 224 19.56 18.85 -12.24
N LYS A 225 20.08 19.15 -13.41
CA LYS A 225 21.48 18.88 -13.76
C LYS A 225 22.39 19.79 -12.94
N GLY A 226 23.34 19.21 -12.22
CA GLY A 226 24.24 19.98 -11.35
C GLY A 226 25.57 19.26 -11.09
N PRO A 227 26.53 19.94 -10.43
CA PRO A 227 27.87 19.42 -10.18
C PRO A 227 27.90 18.17 -9.29
N HIS A 228 26.85 17.92 -8.54
CA HIS A 228 26.71 16.74 -7.65
C HIS A 228 25.90 15.61 -8.32
N GLY A 229 25.75 15.61 -9.63
CA GLY A 229 24.94 14.69 -10.42
C GLY A 229 23.51 15.21 -10.67
N SER A 230 22.82 14.59 -11.60
CA SER A 230 21.43 14.92 -11.95
C SER A 230 20.46 14.20 -11.05
N GLY A 231 19.28 14.79 -10.79
CA GLY A 231 18.12 14.03 -10.36
C GLY A 231 17.52 13.25 -11.54
N ARG A 232 16.79 12.19 -11.23
CA ARG A 232 16.09 11.38 -12.25
C ARG A 232 14.62 11.18 -11.88
N VAL A 233 13.76 11.38 -12.87
CA VAL A 233 12.34 11.03 -12.80
C VAL A 233 12.11 9.82 -13.68
N VAL A 234 11.60 8.74 -13.08
CA VAL A 234 11.20 7.50 -13.76
C VAL A 234 9.68 7.52 -13.86
N VAL A 235 9.15 7.63 -15.08
CA VAL A 235 7.73 7.90 -15.31
C VAL A 235 7.07 6.82 -16.15
N ASN A 236 5.87 6.43 -15.76
CA ASN A 236 5.02 5.55 -16.56
C ASN A 236 4.52 6.29 -17.82
N GLY A 237 4.95 5.82 -18.98
CA GLY A 237 4.58 6.41 -20.27
C GLY A 237 3.16 6.12 -20.73
N LEU A 238 2.40 5.29 -19.99
CA LEU A 238 0.99 4.97 -20.27
C LEU A 238 0.03 5.98 -19.62
N GLU A 239 0.53 6.86 -18.74
CA GLU A 239 -0.30 7.71 -17.87
C GLU A 239 -0.37 9.17 -18.39
N GLU A 240 -1.49 9.55 -19.00
CA GLU A 240 -1.70 10.92 -19.49
C GLU A 240 -1.63 11.97 -18.37
N SER A 241 -2.14 11.65 -17.18
CA SER A 241 -2.08 12.53 -16.01
C SER A 241 -0.64 12.85 -15.62
N LEU A 242 0.26 11.88 -15.67
CA LEU A 242 1.69 12.08 -15.41
C LEU A 242 2.36 12.88 -16.54
N ALA A 243 1.94 12.69 -17.79
CA ALA A 243 2.42 13.52 -18.91
C ALA A 243 2.06 15.01 -18.68
N ARG A 244 0.84 15.31 -18.18
CA ARG A 244 0.46 16.68 -17.81
C ARG A 244 1.29 17.24 -16.66
N VAL A 245 1.59 16.42 -15.64
CA VAL A 245 2.47 16.80 -14.52
C VAL A 245 3.87 17.18 -15.03
N LEU A 246 4.47 16.37 -15.93
CA LEU A 246 5.78 16.68 -16.52
C LEU A 246 5.74 17.94 -17.41
N HIS A 247 4.65 18.12 -18.16
CA HIS A 247 4.48 19.28 -19.05
C HIS A 247 4.39 20.60 -18.27
N ALA A 248 3.89 20.56 -17.03
CA ALA A 248 3.86 21.73 -16.14
C ALA A 248 5.28 22.19 -15.71
N GLY A 249 6.30 21.38 -15.94
CA GLY A 249 7.73 21.69 -15.76
C GLY A 249 8.48 20.51 -15.12
N CYS A 250 9.60 20.12 -15.74
CA CYS A 250 10.53 19.12 -15.25
C CYS A 250 11.97 19.56 -15.54
N TRP A 251 12.84 19.53 -14.51
CA TRP A 251 14.23 20.01 -14.60
C TRP A 251 15.25 18.89 -14.54
N SER A 252 14.78 17.67 -14.25
CA SER A 252 15.59 16.49 -14.02
C SER A 252 15.69 15.62 -15.29
N GLU A 253 16.58 14.64 -15.26
CA GLU A 253 16.58 13.59 -16.29
C GLU A 253 15.29 12.79 -16.22
N VAL A 254 14.66 12.52 -17.37
CA VAL A 254 13.45 11.68 -17.45
C VAL A 254 13.81 10.33 -18.07
N ARG A 255 13.35 9.25 -17.44
CA ARG A 255 13.34 7.89 -17.97
C ARG A 255 11.90 7.40 -17.98
N SER A 256 11.42 6.96 -19.11
CA SER A 256 10.07 6.42 -19.26
C SER A 256 10.04 4.90 -19.21
N PHE A 257 8.91 4.33 -18.78
CA PHE A 257 8.66 2.90 -18.84
C PHE A 257 7.22 2.58 -19.24
N GLY A 258 7.00 1.37 -19.73
CA GLY A 258 5.69 0.76 -19.93
C GLY A 258 5.09 0.95 -21.32
N ALA A 259 5.06 2.16 -21.87
CA ALA A 259 4.55 2.41 -23.22
C ALA A 259 5.54 1.90 -24.29
N ALA A 260 5.05 1.60 -25.48
CA ALA A 260 5.84 1.03 -26.57
C ALA A 260 7.10 1.87 -26.95
N MET A 261 7.00 3.19 -26.81
CA MET A 261 8.11 4.11 -27.11
C MET A 261 8.90 4.54 -25.86
N SER A 262 8.68 3.89 -24.73
CA SER A 262 9.40 4.18 -23.48
C SER A 262 10.83 3.66 -23.51
N ASP A 263 11.70 4.25 -22.67
CA ASP A 263 13.09 3.77 -22.50
C ASP A 263 13.10 2.31 -22.01
N TYR A 264 12.24 1.97 -21.05
CA TYR A 264 12.10 0.62 -20.52
C TYR A 264 10.78 -0.02 -20.94
N THR A 265 10.87 -1.17 -21.60
CA THR A 265 9.70 -1.98 -22.00
C THR A 265 9.89 -3.43 -21.60
N ALA A 266 8.80 -4.20 -21.65
CA ALA A 266 8.82 -5.62 -21.37
C ALA A 266 8.27 -6.41 -22.57
N GLN A 267 8.85 -7.59 -22.83
CA GLN A 267 8.38 -8.53 -23.82
C GLN A 267 8.20 -9.90 -23.20
N GLY A 268 7.00 -10.43 -23.22
CA GLY A 268 6.60 -11.72 -22.63
C GLY A 268 5.51 -11.59 -21.60
N GLU A 269 5.14 -12.71 -20.98
CA GLU A 269 4.09 -12.77 -19.97
C GLU A 269 4.56 -12.16 -18.63
N PRO A 270 3.65 -11.65 -17.79
CA PRO A 270 4.01 -11.02 -16.52
C PRO A 270 4.87 -11.88 -15.58
N GLU A 271 4.73 -13.20 -15.62
CA GLU A 271 5.50 -14.16 -14.83
C GLU A 271 6.90 -14.43 -15.41
N ARG A 272 7.09 -14.17 -16.71
CA ARG A 272 8.37 -14.39 -17.41
C ARG A 272 8.52 -13.45 -18.59
N PHE A 273 9.33 -12.42 -18.45
CA PHE A 273 9.51 -11.40 -19.49
C PHE A 273 10.96 -10.96 -19.62
N GLN A 274 11.32 -10.53 -20.83
CA GLN A 274 12.53 -9.79 -21.09
C GLN A 274 12.33 -8.31 -20.78
N VAL A 275 13.31 -7.71 -20.14
CA VAL A 275 13.43 -6.27 -19.94
C VAL A 275 14.21 -5.71 -21.12
N LEU A 276 13.64 -4.75 -21.80
CA LEU A 276 14.28 -4.05 -22.93
C LEU A 276 14.60 -2.62 -22.51
N LEU A 277 15.80 -2.15 -22.81
CA LEU A 277 16.19 -0.74 -22.70
C LEU A 277 16.38 -0.19 -24.11
N ARG A 278 15.48 0.71 -24.53
CA ARG A 278 15.46 1.28 -25.89
C ARG A 278 15.46 0.23 -27.00
N GLY A 279 14.71 -0.83 -26.79
CA GLY A 279 14.58 -1.95 -27.72
C GLY A 279 15.61 -3.05 -27.56
N GLU A 280 16.70 -2.82 -26.82
CA GLU A 280 17.76 -3.83 -26.63
C GLU A 280 17.48 -4.65 -25.36
N PRO A 281 17.57 -5.99 -25.40
CA PRO A 281 17.37 -6.84 -24.26
C PRO A 281 18.50 -6.68 -23.23
N VAL A 282 18.15 -6.30 -22.00
CA VAL A 282 19.11 -6.01 -20.93
C VAL A 282 18.97 -6.94 -19.72
N GLY A 283 17.93 -7.75 -19.64
CA GLY A 283 17.73 -8.71 -18.56
C GLY A 283 16.45 -9.51 -18.72
N GLN A 284 16.28 -10.52 -17.89
CA GLN A 284 15.08 -11.36 -17.83
C GLN A 284 14.58 -11.48 -16.40
N VAL A 285 13.29 -11.27 -16.21
CA VAL A 285 12.60 -11.52 -14.93
C VAL A 285 11.81 -12.82 -15.07
N SER A 286 11.92 -13.70 -14.08
CA SER A 286 11.10 -14.91 -13.94
C SER A 286 10.75 -15.08 -12.47
N TRP A 287 9.46 -14.98 -12.12
CA TRP A 287 8.95 -14.94 -10.76
C TRP A 287 7.52 -15.48 -10.66
N PRO A 288 6.98 -15.74 -9.45
CA PRO A 288 5.61 -16.22 -9.30
C PRO A 288 4.53 -15.12 -9.34
N LEU A 289 4.92 -13.83 -9.45
CA LEU A 289 3.98 -12.72 -9.44
C LEU A 289 3.23 -12.64 -10.77
N THR A 290 1.96 -12.25 -10.70
CA THR A 290 1.04 -12.19 -11.83
C THR A 290 0.59 -10.77 -12.10
N GLY A 291 0.08 -10.53 -13.32
CA GLY A 291 -0.54 -9.28 -13.72
C GLY A 291 0.43 -8.24 -14.28
N ASN A 292 -0.02 -7.53 -15.32
CA ASN A 292 0.79 -6.51 -16.01
C ASN A 292 1.24 -5.38 -15.07
N HIS A 293 0.45 -5.07 -14.03
CA HIS A 293 0.83 -4.06 -13.04
C HIS A 293 2.13 -4.42 -12.31
N ASN A 294 2.38 -5.71 -12.00
CA ASN A 294 3.64 -6.13 -11.40
C ASN A 294 4.81 -6.07 -12.39
N GLN A 295 4.56 -6.34 -13.67
CA GLN A 295 5.55 -6.15 -14.73
C GLN A 295 5.94 -4.66 -14.84
N LEU A 296 4.96 -3.74 -14.83
CA LEU A 296 5.21 -2.30 -14.81
C LEU A 296 5.97 -1.85 -13.55
N ASN A 297 5.57 -2.34 -12.37
CA ASN A 297 6.27 -2.07 -11.11
C ASN A 297 7.75 -2.52 -11.17
N ALA A 298 8.03 -3.67 -11.83
CA ALA A 298 9.39 -4.15 -12.03
C ALA A 298 10.20 -3.21 -12.94
N LEU A 299 9.64 -2.79 -14.08
CA LEU A 299 10.31 -1.84 -14.98
C LEU A 299 10.65 -0.53 -14.27
N ALA A 300 9.73 0.00 -13.48
CA ALA A 300 9.92 1.19 -12.66
C ALA A 300 11.07 1.02 -11.66
N ALA A 301 11.08 -0.09 -10.91
CA ALA A 301 12.12 -0.38 -9.92
C ALA A 301 13.50 -0.58 -10.57
N ILE A 302 13.58 -1.27 -11.72
CA ILE A 302 14.82 -1.48 -12.48
C ILE A 302 15.37 -0.13 -12.99
N ALA A 303 14.51 0.71 -13.60
CA ALA A 303 14.90 2.02 -14.10
C ALA A 303 15.37 2.98 -12.99
N ALA A 304 14.77 2.88 -11.79
CA ALA A 304 15.19 3.64 -10.63
C ALA A 304 16.53 3.14 -10.05
N ALA A 305 16.73 1.82 -9.99
CA ALA A 305 17.97 1.21 -9.51
C ALA A 305 19.18 1.51 -10.42
N GLU A 306 18.95 1.62 -11.73
CA GLU A 306 20.00 2.03 -12.69
C GLU A 306 20.61 3.39 -12.32
N HIS A 307 19.82 4.33 -11.80
CA HIS A 307 20.30 5.67 -11.43
C HIS A 307 21.36 5.66 -10.31
N VAL A 308 21.35 4.64 -9.48
CA VAL A 308 22.34 4.45 -8.40
C VAL A 308 23.40 3.38 -8.73
N GLY A 309 23.50 2.99 -10.01
CA GLY A 309 24.57 2.15 -10.52
C GLY A 309 24.29 0.65 -10.55
N VAL A 310 23.07 0.20 -10.25
CA VAL A 310 22.71 -1.22 -10.41
C VAL A 310 22.37 -1.48 -11.87
N SER A 311 23.09 -2.40 -12.53
CA SER A 311 22.80 -2.73 -13.93
C SER A 311 21.39 -3.34 -14.07
N PRO A 312 20.68 -3.07 -15.19
CA PRO A 312 19.35 -3.66 -15.42
C PRO A 312 19.34 -5.18 -15.38
N ALA A 313 20.42 -5.84 -15.81
CA ALA A 313 20.58 -7.29 -15.73
C ALA A 313 20.61 -7.78 -14.28
N ALA A 314 21.41 -7.14 -13.41
CA ALA A 314 21.50 -7.48 -12.00
C ALA A 314 20.17 -7.22 -11.28
N ALA A 315 19.49 -6.10 -11.59
CA ALA A 315 18.19 -5.77 -11.05
C ALA A 315 17.11 -6.80 -11.45
N ALA A 316 17.07 -7.20 -12.72
CA ALA A 316 16.15 -8.23 -13.21
C ALA A 316 16.41 -9.60 -12.53
N GLN A 317 17.67 -9.98 -12.38
CA GLN A 317 18.05 -11.21 -11.66
C GLN A 317 17.63 -11.17 -10.17
N ALA A 318 17.79 -10.03 -9.51
CA ALA A 318 17.37 -9.85 -8.12
C ALA A 318 15.85 -10.05 -7.97
N LEU A 319 15.06 -9.52 -8.91
CA LEU A 319 13.60 -9.67 -8.90
C LEU A 319 13.13 -11.12 -9.03
N GLY A 320 13.90 -12.00 -9.65
CA GLY A 320 13.62 -13.45 -9.67
C GLY A 320 13.55 -14.09 -8.27
N ARG A 321 14.09 -13.43 -7.24
CA ARG A 321 14.07 -13.86 -5.83
C ARG A 321 13.19 -12.98 -4.93
N PHE A 322 12.44 -12.07 -5.51
CA PHE A 322 11.53 -11.20 -4.77
C PHE A 322 10.31 -11.97 -4.26
N GLN A 323 10.02 -11.88 -2.97
CA GLN A 323 8.98 -12.66 -2.29
C GLN A 323 7.66 -11.92 -2.12
N ASN A 324 7.52 -10.73 -2.74
CA ASN A 324 6.37 -9.85 -2.60
C ASN A 324 6.25 -9.17 -1.21
N VAL A 325 5.15 -8.50 -0.99
CA VAL A 325 4.78 -7.82 0.25
C VAL A 325 3.59 -8.55 0.86
N ARG A 326 3.54 -8.66 2.18
CA ARG A 326 2.38 -9.21 2.89
C ARG A 326 1.10 -8.50 2.45
N ARG A 327 0.01 -9.25 2.37
CA ARG A 327 -1.30 -8.76 1.92
C ARG A 327 -1.32 -8.23 0.46
N ARG A 328 -0.48 -8.79 -0.42
CA ARG A 328 -0.51 -8.58 -1.87
C ARG A 328 -0.69 -9.94 -2.55
N MET A 329 -1.94 -10.37 -2.72
CA MET A 329 -2.31 -11.72 -3.14
C MET A 329 -1.62 -12.81 -2.30
N GLU A 330 -1.47 -12.53 -1.00
CA GLU A 330 -0.89 -13.46 -0.03
C GLU A 330 -1.81 -14.67 0.16
N VAL A 331 -1.29 -15.88 -0.04
CA VAL A 331 -2.03 -17.11 0.27
C VAL A 331 -2.08 -17.30 1.78
N ARG A 332 -3.24 -17.10 2.38
CA ARG A 332 -3.45 -17.26 3.83
C ARG A 332 -3.62 -18.72 4.24
N GLY A 333 -4.10 -19.55 3.33
CA GLY A 333 -4.25 -20.98 3.56
C GLY A 333 -4.92 -21.70 2.41
N ARG A 334 -4.76 -23.03 2.43
CA ARG A 334 -5.48 -23.96 1.54
C ARG A 334 -6.15 -25.00 2.41
N VAL A 335 -7.44 -25.21 2.20
CA VAL A 335 -8.24 -26.17 2.97
C VAL A 335 -8.86 -27.20 2.04
N ALA A 336 -8.50 -28.46 2.21
CA ALA A 336 -9.17 -29.57 1.53
C ALA A 336 -10.55 -29.77 2.17
N LEU A 337 -11.61 -29.68 1.38
CA LEU A 337 -12.97 -29.89 1.88
C LEU A 337 -13.20 -31.40 2.13
N ARG A 338 -13.88 -31.72 3.25
CA ARG A 338 -14.10 -33.11 3.65
C ARG A 338 -14.98 -33.85 2.62
N GLY A 339 -14.54 -35.02 2.22
CA GLY A 339 -15.25 -35.89 1.25
C GLY A 339 -14.73 -35.79 -0.17
N THR A 340 -13.75 -34.94 -0.44
CA THR A 340 -13.15 -34.75 -1.77
C THR A 340 -11.72 -35.30 -1.81
N THR A 341 -11.33 -35.93 -2.92
CA THR A 341 -9.97 -36.46 -3.13
C THR A 341 -9.31 -35.74 -4.30
N GLY A 342 -8.06 -35.30 -4.14
CA GLY A 342 -7.25 -34.62 -5.16
C GLY A 342 -6.88 -33.19 -4.83
N SER A 343 -5.85 -32.66 -5.49
CA SER A 343 -5.36 -31.27 -5.31
C SER A 343 -6.38 -30.20 -5.77
N GLU A 344 -7.29 -30.57 -6.68
CA GLU A 344 -8.35 -29.69 -7.20
C GLU A 344 -9.54 -29.53 -6.22
N ALA A 345 -9.53 -30.29 -5.13
CA ALA A 345 -10.58 -30.28 -4.10
C ALA A 345 -10.35 -29.26 -2.98
N SER A 346 -9.27 -28.49 -3.02
CA SER A 346 -8.95 -27.52 -1.97
C SER A 346 -9.43 -26.12 -2.32
N VAL A 347 -10.02 -25.43 -1.32
CA VAL A 347 -10.29 -23.99 -1.39
C VAL A 347 -9.02 -23.24 -1.01
N THR A 348 -8.66 -22.23 -1.80
CA THR A 348 -7.52 -21.35 -1.52
C THR A 348 -8.03 -19.98 -1.09
N VAL A 349 -7.57 -19.49 0.07
CA VAL A 349 -7.93 -18.17 0.61
C VAL A 349 -6.74 -17.22 0.45
N TYR A 350 -7.01 -16.06 -0.18
CA TYR A 350 -6.03 -14.99 -0.43
C TYR A 350 -6.37 -13.74 0.39
N ASP A 351 -5.35 -13.00 0.77
CA ASP A 351 -5.45 -11.65 1.35
C ASP A 351 -4.84 -10.62 0.39
N ASP A 352 -5.60 -9.59 0.04
CA ASP A 352 -5.13 -8.51 -0.80
C ASP A 352 -5.53 -7.14 -0.22
N PHE A 353 -4.67 -6.17 -0.39
CA PHE A 353 -4.86 -4.81 0.10
C PHE A 353 -5.68 -3.93 -0.88
N ALA A 354 -6.12 -4.47 -2.01
CA ALA A 354 -6.92 -3.73 -2.99
C ALA A 354 -8.16 -3.11 -2.33
N HIS A 355 -8.34 -1.81 -2.50
CA HIS A 355 -9.42 -1.03 -1.89
C HIS A 355 -9.90 0.12 -2.79
N HIS A 356 -9.43 0.17 -4.04
CA HIS A 356 -9.87 1.07 -5.10
C HIS A 356 -10.32 0.23 -6.30
N PRO A 357 -11.33 0.63 -7.11
CA PRO A 357 -11.83 -0.17 -8.23
C PRO A 357 -10.74 -0.65 -9.19
N THR A 358 -9.80 0.22 -9.57
CA THR A 358 -8.67 -0.13 -10.44
C THR A 358 -7.78 -1.22 -9.80
N ALA A 359 -7.48 -1.11 -8.52
CA ALA A 359 -6.70 -2.11 -7.80
C ALA A 359 -7.45 -3.46 -7.69
N ILE A 360 -8.76 -3.44 -7.40
CA ILE A 360 -9.62 -4.63 -7.39
C ILE A 360 -9.60 -5.30 -8.76
N ARG A 361 -9.79 -4.52 -9.83
CA ARG A 361 -9.77 -5.00 -11.21
C ARG A 361 -8.44 -5.70 -11.54
N THR A 362 -7.32 -5.03 -11.29
CA THR A 362 -5.99 -5.58 -11.63
C THR A 362 -5.66 -6.83 -10.82
N THR A 363 -6.07 -6.91 -9.56
CA THR A 363 -5.95 -8.10 -8.71
C THR A 363 -6.72 -9.29 -9.29
N LEU A 364 -8.00 -9.09 -9.62
CA LEU A 364 -8.85 -10.14 -10.16
C LEU A 364 -8.45 -10.56 -11.57
N ASP A 365 -8.06 -9.62 -12.44
CA ASP A 365 -7.54 -9.92 -13.79
C ASP A 365 -6.25 -10.77 -13.72
N GLY A 366 -5.33 -10.42 -12.81
CA GLY A 366 -4.10 -11.17 -12.59
C GLY A 366 -4.37 -12.60 -12.11
N LEU A 367 -5.29 -12.76 -11.16
CA LEU A 367 -5.68 -14.08 -10.65
C LEU A 367 -6.39 -14.89 -11.74
N ARG A 368 -7.32 -14.29 -12.50
CA ARG A 368 -8.05 -14.97 -13.59
C ARG A 368 -7.11 -15.49 -14.65
N ARG A 369 -6.12 -14.71 -15.09
CA ARG A 369 -5.09 -15.16 -16.04
C ARG A 369 -4.30 -16.36 -15.52
N LYS A 370 -3.89 -16.31 -14.26
CA LYS A 370 -3.10 -17.38 -13.63
C LYS A 370 -3.88 -18.70 -13.54
N LEU A 371 -5.14 -18.62 -13.19
CA LEU A 371 -5.99 -19.79 -12.92
C LEU A 371 -6.68 -20.33 -14.19
N GLY A 372 -6.80 -19.48 -15.20
CA GLY A 372 -7.57 -19.78 -16.40
C GLY A 372 -9.09 -19.54 -16.27
N PRO A 373 -9.83 -19.67 -17.38
CA PRO A 373 -11.26 -19.30 -17.44
C PRO A 373 -12.20 -20.24 -16.67
N GLN A 374 -11.75 -21.46 -16.36
CA GLN A 374 -12.59 -22.48 -15.70
C GLN A 374 -12.52 -22.40 -14.16
N ALA A 375 -11.52 -21.76 -13.60
CA ALA A 375 -11.39 -21.62 -12.16
C ALA A 375 -12.48 -20.68 -11.61
N ARG A 376 -13.02 -21.02 -10.45
CA ARG A 376 -14.07 -20.22 -9.81
C ARG A 376 -13.46 -19.28 -8.78
N ILE A 377 -13.69 -17.96 -8.96
CA ILE A 377 -13.17 -16.88 -8.11
C ILE A 377 -14.33 -16.25 -7.33
N LEU A 378 -14.22 -16.24 -6.01
CA LEU A 378 -15.11 -15.57 -5.08
C LEU A 378 -14.39 -14.31 -4.57
N ALA A 379 -14.90 -13.13 -4.92
CA ALA A 379 -14.34 -11.84 -4.51
C ALA A 379 -15.09 -11.32 -3.27
N LEU A 380 -14.40 -11.20 -2.14
CA LEU A 380 -14.89 -10.59 -0.93
C LEU A 380 -14.24 -9.23 -0.77
N PHE A 381 -15.00 -8.17 -0.55
CA PHE A 381 -14.42 -6.84 -0.38
C PHE A 381 -15.16 -5.97 0.64
N GLU A 382 -14.40 -5.06 1.24
CA GLU A 382 -14.88 -4.07 2.20
C GLU A 382 -14.59 -2.66 1.65
N PRO A 383 -15.62 -1.84 1.33
CA PRO A 383 -15.44 -0.44 0.93
C PRO A 383 -15.04 0.42 2.13
N ARG A 384 -13.76 0.40 2.51
CA ARG A 384 -13.30 0.97 3.78
C ARG A 384 -12.49 2.26 3.63
N SER A 385 -11.76 2.46 2.51
CA SER A 385 -11.03 3.71 2.30
C SER A 385 -11.98 4.90 2.29
N ASN A 386 -11.47 6.11 2.58
CA ASN A 386 -12.30 7.32 2.64
C ASN A 386 -13.02 7.53 1.30
N THR A 387 -12.32 7.40 0.17
CA THR A 387 -12.90 7.49 -1.19
C THR A 387 -14.05 6.50 -1.39
N MET A 388 -13.87 5.24 -0.96
CA MET A 388 -14.90 4.21 -1.06
C MET A 388 -16.09 4.48 -0.14
N LYS A 389 -15.84 4.90 1.12
CA LYS A 389 -16.90 5.24 2.08
C LYS A 389 -17.75 6.43 1.64
N LEU A 390 -17.13 7.43 1.01
CA LEU A 390 -17.84 8.57 0.42
C LEU A 390 -18.64 8.20 -0.84
N GLY A 391 -18.40 7.00 -1.41
CA GLY A 391 -19.07 6.54 -2.62
C GLY A 391 -18.63 7.24 -3.90
N ALA A 392 -17.51 7.97 -3.87
CA ALA A 392 -17.00 8.73 -5.03
C ALA A 392 -16.74 7.85 -6.27
N VAL A 393 -16.34 6.59 -6.05
CA VAL A 393 -15.99 5.63 -7.10
C VAL A 393 -16.97 4.44 -7.20
N LYS A 394 -18.11 4.49 -6.50
CA LYS A 394 -19.08 3.38 -6.45
C LYS A 394 -19.57 2.89 -7.81
N ALA A 395 -19.71 3.81 -8.78
CA ALA A 395 -20.14 3.48 -10.14
C ALA A 395 -19.15 2.57 -10.90
N GLN A 396 -17.88 2.52 -10.48
CA GLN A 396 -16.86 1.69 -11.10
C GLN A 396 -16.78 0.27 -10.49
N LEU A 397 -17.47 0.00 -9.38
CA LEU A 397 -17.42 -1.30 -8.70
C LEU A 397 -17.85 -2.46 -9.59
N PRO A 398 -18.98 -2.40 -10.34
CA PRO A 398 -19.37 -3.51 -11.21
C PRO A 398 -18.28 -3.87 -12.22
N TRP A 399 -17.68 -2.87 -12.87
CA TRP A 399 -16.56 -3.08 -13.80
C TRP A 399 -15.35 -3.72 -13.12
N SER A 400 -15.01 -3.29 -11.91
CA SER A 400 -13.85 -3.80 -11.20
C SER A 400 -13.97 -5.27 -10.78
N LEU A 401 -15.19 -5.78 -10.68
CA LEU A 401 -15.52 -7.11 -10.16
C LEU A 401 -15.93 -8.13 -11.25
N GLU A 402 -15.92 -7.74 -12.54
CA GLU A 402 -16.38 -8.59 -13.66
C GLU A 402 -15.70 -9.96 -13.72
N GLN A 403 -14.42 -10.05 -13.36
CA GLN A 403 -13.63 -11.28 -13.41
C GLN A 403 -13.94 -12.28 -12.27
N ALA A 404 -14.68 -11.85 -11.26
CA ALA A 404 -15.17 -12.75 -10.23
C ALA A 404 -16.42 -13.52 -10.70
N ASP A 405 -16.55 -14.76 -10.28
CA ASP A 405 -17.75 -15.57 -10.50
C ASP A 405 -18.83 -15.26 -9.48
N LEU A 406 -18.44 -14.97 -8.24
CA LEU A 406 -19.32 -14.45 -7.19
C LEU A 406 -18.63 -13.30 -6.46
N VAL A 407 -19.45 -12.37 -5.96
CA VAL A 407 -19.02 -11.15 -5.28
C VAL A 407 -19.76 -11.03 -3.96
N PHE A 408 -19.03 -10.77 -2.88
CA PHE A 408 -19.57 -10.58 -1.54
C PHE A 408 -19.06 -9.25 -0.97
N CYS A 409 -19.98 -8.31 -0.74
CA CYS A 409 -19.67 -6.97 -0.24
C CYS A 409 -20.03 -6.86 1.24
N HIS A 410 -19.07 -6.48 2.09
CA HIS A 410 -19.37 -6.05 3.46
C HIS A 410 -19.75 -4.58 3.45
N ALA A 411 -21.01 -4.26 3.71
CA ALA A 411 -21.57 -2.90 3.65
C ALA A 411 -21.76 -2.23 5.02
N GLY A 412 -21.39 -2.90 6.11
CA GLY A 412 -21.56 -2.36 7.46
C GLY A 412 -20.91 -0.98 7.63
N GLY A 413 -21.73 0.03 8.00
CA GLY A 413 -21.25 1.39 8.25
C GLY A 413 -21.02 2.25 7.01
N LEU A 414 -21.50 1.84 5.80
CA LEU A 414 -21.47 2.66 4.59
C LEU A 414 -22.57 3.72 4.61
N GLY A 415 -22.25 4.92 4.11
CA GLY A 415 -23.21 6.02 3.93
C GLY A 415 -24.01 5.96 2.63
N TRP A 416 -23.83 4.91 1.80
CA TRP A 416 -24.49 4.71 0.50
C TRP A 416 -24.96 3.26 0.33
N ASN A 417 -25.89 3.04 -0.60
CA ASN A 417 -26.50 1.73 -0.83
C ASN A 417 -25.63 0.83 -1.72
N ALA A 418 -24.89 -0.13 -1.12
CA ALA A 418 -24.04 -1.05 -1.84
C ALA A 418 -24.84 -2.01 -2.74
N ARG A 419 -26.06 -2.42 -2.34
CA ARG A 419 -26.92 -3.28 -3.17
C ARG A 419 -27.28 -2.59 -4.49
N GLU A 420 -27.63 -1.30 -4.43
CA GLU A 420 -27.93 -0.51 -5.62
C GLU A 420 -26.71 -0.37 -6.56
N ALA A 421 -25.52 -0.09 -5.99
CA ALA A 421 -24.29 0.06 -6.77
C ALA A 421 -23.87 -1.23 -7.49
N LEU A 422 -24.23 -2.39 -6.94
CA LEU A 422 -23.88 -3.71 -7.49
C LEU A 422 -24.96 -4.35 -8.36
N ILE A 423 -26.13 -3.69 -8.58
CA ILE A 423 -27.21 -4.17 -9.47
C ILE A 423 -26.69 -4.67 -10.83
N PRO A 424 -25.72 -3.98 -11.49
CA PRO A 424 -25.23 -4.46 -12.79
C PRO A 424 -24.60 -5.85 -12.80
N LEU A 425 -24.18 -6.36 -11.64
CA LEU A 425 -23.62 -7.71 -11.50
C LEU A 425 -24.72 -8.79 -11.39
N GLY A 426 -25.98 -8.40 -11.21
CA GLY A 426 -27.13 -9.31 -11.12
C GLY A 426 -26.99 -10.30 -9.94
N THR A 427 -27.26 -11.57 -10.19
CA THR A 427 -27.22 -12.64 -9.18
C THR A 427 -25.81 -13.05 -8.74
N LYS A 428 -24.75 -12.45 -9.33
CA LYS A 428 -23.38 -12.69 -8.91
C LYS A 428 -23.02 -12.00 -7.59
N ALA A 429 -23.76 -10.97 -7.18
CA ALA A 429 -23.37 -10.11 -6.08
C ALA A 429 -24.34 -10.20 -4.90
N ASP A 430 -23.79 -10.51 -3.74
CA ASP A 430 -24.46 -10.47 -2.45
C ASP A 430 -23.85 -9.37 -1.54
N VAL A 431 -24.67 -8.79 -0.68
CA VAL A 431 -24.29 -7.74 0.26
C VAL A 431 -24.68 -8.13 1.67
N ALA A 432 -23.73 -8.05 2.59
CA ALA A 432 -23.92 -8.32 4.00
C ALA A 432 -23.60 -7.09 4.87
N ASP A 433 -24.34 -6.88 5.92
CA ASP A 433 -24.15 -5.76 6.86
C ASP A 433 -23.27 -6.13 8.06
N SER A 434 -22.94 -7.42 8.22
CA SER A 434 -22.03 -7.92 9.24
C SER A 434 -21.05 -8.96 8.68
N ILE A 435 -19.93 -9.17 9.37
CA ILE A 435 -18.94 -10.20 9.01
C ILE A 435 -19.54 -11.60 9.15
N GLU A 436 -20.38 -11.83 10.15
CA GLU A 436 -21.05 -13.11 10.41
C GLU A 436 -22.01 -13.46 9.28
N GLU A 437 -22.75 -12.49 8.77
CA GLU A 437 -23.63 -12.68 7.62
C GLU A 437 -22.83 -12.95 6.34
N LEU A 438 -21.77 -12.16 6.10
CA LEU A 438 -20.86 -12.33 4.98
C LEU A 438 -20.28 -13.76 4.96
N LEU A 439 -19.79 -14.25 6.09
CA LEU A 439 -19.27 -15.62 6.23
C LEU A 439 -20.33 -16.66 5.91
N ARG A 440 -21.56 -16.50 6.40
CA ARG A 440 -22.67 -17.45 6.10
C ARG A 440 -22.96 -17.50 4.59
N GLN A 441 -23.00 -16.35 3.91
CA GLN A 441 -23.23 -16.27 2.46
C GLN A 441 -22.10 -16.98 1.69
N VAL A 442 -20.84 -16.69 2.04
CA VAL A 442 -19.67 -17.30 1.41
C VAL A 442 -19.64 -18.81 1.63
N MET A 443 -19.88 -19.28 2.86
CA MET A 443 -19.89 -20.71 3.20
C MET A 443 -21.02 -21.48 2.50
N ALA A 444 -22.18 -20.86 2.28
CA ALA A 444 -23.28 -21.44 1.52
C ALA A 444 -22.95 -21.57 0.01
N ALA A 445 -22.10 -20.69 -0.51
CA ALA A 445 -21.70 -20.68 -1.92
C ALA A 445 -20.42 -21.48 -2.20
N ALA A 446 -19.58 -21.73 -1.19
CA ALA A 446 -18.27 -22.36 -1.32
C ALA A 446 -18.34 -23.78 -1.91
N ARG A 447 -17.41 -24.09 -2.82
CA ARG A 447 -17.27 -25.40 -3.50
C ARG A 447 -15.80 -25.83 -3.52
N PRO A 448 -15.54 -27.13 -3.66
CA PRO A 448 -14.19 -27.61 -3.93
C PRO A 448 -13.56 -26.90 -5.14
N GLY A 449 -12.29 -26.54 -5.03
CA GLY A 449 -11.56 -25.83 -6.08
C GLY A 449 -11.73 -24.32 -6.11
N ASP A 450 -12.51 -23.73 -5.21
CA ASP A 450 -12.71 -22.27 -5.17
C ASP A 450 -11.46 -21.49 -4.77
N HIS A 451 -11.36 -20.29 -5.34
CA HIS A 451 -10.36 -19.29 -4.99
C HIS A 451 -11.06 -18.08 -4.36
N ILE A 452 -10.88 -17.88 -3.06
CA ILE A 452 -11.53 -16.81 -2.28
C ILE A 452 -10.53 -15.68 -2.06
N VAL A 453 -10.81 -14.49 -2.62
CA VAL A 453 -9.96 -13.30 -2.48
C VAL A 453 -10.61 -12.30 -1.54
N CYS A 454 -9.98 -12.06 -0.40
CA CYS A 454 -10.43 -11.05 0.57
C CYS A 454 -9.66 -9.74 0.33
N MET A 455 -10.38 -8.66 0.01
CA MET A 455 -9.81 -7.36 -0.39
C MET A 455 -10.23 -6.25 0.57
N SER A 456 -9.27 -5.67 1.28
CA SER A 456 -9.49 -4.54 2.21
C SER A 456 -8.18 -3.87 2.58
N ASN A 457 -8.19 -2.54 2.77
CA ASN A 457 -7.06 -1.80 3.36
C ASN A 457 -7.05 -1.82 4.91
N GLY A 458 -7.96 -2.55 5.53
CA GLY A 458 -8.05 -2.74 6.98
C GLY A 458 -7.93 -4.19 7.41
N GLY A 459 -8.30 -4.48 8.64
CA GLY A 459 -8.27 -5.83 9.22
C GLY A 459 -9.40 -6.75 8.75
N PHE A 460 -10.40 -6.22 8.07
CA PHE A 460 -11.59 -6.94 7.56
C PHE A 460 -12.22 -7.90 8.61
N GLY A 461 -12.33 -7.44 9.86
CA GLY A 461 -12.89 -8.24 10.95
C GLY A 461 -12.21 -9.60 11.21
N GLY A 462 -10.96 -9.79 10.75
CA GLY A 462 -10.25 -11.06 10.85
C GLY A 462 -10.83 -12.16 9.95
N ILE A 463 -11.50 -11.80 8.86
CA ILE A 463 -12.26 -12.69 7.97
C ILE A 463 -11.44 -13.90 7.48
N HIS A 464 -10.14 -13.73 7.21
CA HIS A 464 -9.27 -14.80 6.71
C HIS A 464 -9.20 -15.99 7.69
N LEU A 465 -8.99 -15.70 8.99
CA LEU A 465 -8.90 -16.74 10.02
C LEU A 465 -10.25 -17.42 10.23
N LYS A 466 -11.33 -16.63 10.25
CA LYS A 466 -12.70 -17.15 10.38
C LYS A 466 -13.06 -18.06 9.21
N LEU A 467 -12.81 -17.62 7.96
CA LEU A 467 -13.03 -18.43 6.76
C LEU A 467 -12.24 -19.74 6.78
N LEU A 468 -10.94 -19.69 7.14
CA LEU A 468 -10.12 -20.90 7.20
C LEU A 468 -10.64 -21.87 8.25
N ALA A 469 -11.10 -21.39 9.41
CA ALA A 469 -11.70 -22.22 10.45
C ALA A 469 -13.04 -22.85 9.99
N ASP A 470 -13.92 -22.07 9.37
CA ASP A 470 -15.22 -22.52 8.89
C ASP A 470 -15.07 -23.55 7.74
N LEU A 471 -14.14 -23.31 6.81
CA LEU A 471 -13.84 -24.25 5.71
C LEU A 471 -13.31 -25.60 6.22
N GLN A 472 -12.57 -25.65 7.33
CA GLN A 472 -12.10 -26.90 7.94
C GLN A 472 -13.27 -27.77 8.45
N THR A 473 -14.38 -27.14 8.83
CA THR A 473 -15.59 -27.83 9.33
C THR A 473 -16.66 -28.02 8.23
N TRP A 474 -16.41 -27.50 7.04
CA TRP A 474 -17.36 -27.53 5.92
C TRP A 474 -17.79 -28.95 5.57
N ARG A 475 -19.08 -29.11 5.28
CA ARG A 475 -19.67 -30.34 4.76
C ARG A 475 -20.51 -29.97 3.54
N GLU A 476 -20.47 -30.83 2.53
CA GLU A 476 -21.31 -30.64 1.35
C GLU A 476 -22.77 -30.48 1.77
N PRO A 477 -23.51 -29.47 1.31
CA PRO A 477 -24.93 -29.33 1.58
C PRO A 477 -25.64 -30.57 1.09
N THR A 478 -26.33 -31.27 1.97
CA THR A 478 -27.15 -32.44 1.59
C THR A 478 -28.20 -31.95 0.61
N PRO A 479 -28.31 -32.52 -0.61
CA PRO A 479 -29.37 -32.13 -1.53
C PRO A 479 -30.71 -32.32 -0.84
N ASN A 480 -31.51 -31.25 -0.80
CA ASN A 480 -32.88 -31.31 -0.28
C ASN A 480 -33.59 -32.49 -0.97
N ARG A 481 -33.83 -33.55 -0.23
CA ARG A 481 -34.73 -34.62 -0.72
C ARG A 481 -36.07 -33.94 -0.95
N ALA A 482 -36.42 -33.76 -2.22
CA ALA A 482 -37.77 -33.41 -2.58
C ALA A 482 -38.71 -34.40 -1.87
N THR A 483 -39.56 -33.86 -1.00
CA THR A 483 -40.68 -34.61 -0.43
C THR A 483 -41.50 -35.12 -1.58
N PRO A 484 -41.71 -36.45 -1.74
CA PRO A 484 -42.63 -36.94 -2.74
C PRO A 484 -44.05 -36.45 -2.39
N SER A 485 -44.67 -35.82 -3.37
CA SER A 485 -46.06 -35.38 -3.37
C SER A 485 -47.03 -36.54 -3.28
#